data_5fae90f375d7d06b804a64f76839bac6
#
_entry.id   5fae90f375d7d06b804a64f76839bac6
#
_cell.length_a   1.000
_cell.length_b   1.000
_cell.length_c   1.000
_cell.angle_alpha   90.00
_cell.angle_beta   90.00
_cell.angle_gamma   90.00
#
_symmetry.space_group_name_H-M   'P 1'
#
loop_
_entity.id
_entity.type
_entity.pdbx_description
1 polymer ?
#
loop_
_entity_poly.entity_id
_entity_poly.type
_entity_poly.pdbx_seq_one_letter_code
_entity_poly.pdbx_strand_id
1 'polypeptide(L)'
;MATVVAMRFSILDRGAAGTLDGIAEHAQHVERLGFRRFFLAEHHGVPGIPAGQPGMLAAHVAARTQRIRVGTAGIMLLNHPPFLVAEQINLLEALYPGRIDIGLGSSVGFTAPVRKALRQGDPLELKPQFENEVETLLRYLRGEEAVTVRPEYAGTPLYILAGFRSVTVAARLGLGVILGGPVEMQEKAARLYREHALADAPPIISSLNIAVADTADQARDLLLPESYAKVMAQSTGEFAPLRPARELDLEGLTSQQQHRIDESLSHDVWGTVGEVGEELRGIGKRLGVDEFLITGDMPDLAGRTRSEEMVVEI
;
A
#
# COMPACT_ATOMS: atom_id res chain seq x y z
N MET A 1 13.95 16.73 -26.98
CA MET A 1 14.48 15.74 -26.05
C MET A 1 13.39 15.50 -25.00
N ALA A 2 12.84 14.30 -24.93
CA ALA A 2 11.91 13.97 -23.84
C ALA A 2 12.68 14.00 -22.52
N THR A 3 12.26 14.84 -21.59
CA THR A 3 12.84 14.87 -20.25
C THR A 3 12.59 13.49 -19.64
N VAL A 4 13.65 12.76 -19.36
CA VAL A 4 13.54 11.50 -18.60
C VAL A 4 13.08 11.93 -17.20
N VAL A 5 11.83 11.71 -16.89
CA VAL A 5 11.31 11.94 -15.53
C VAL A 5 11.93 10.84 -14.66
N ALA A 6 12.68 11.23 -13.64
CA ALA A 6 13.27 10.28 -12.72
C ALA A 6 12.15 9.49 -12.00
N MET A 7 12.30 8.18 -11.96
CA MET A 7 11.37 7.33 -11.20
C MET A 7 11.47 7.63 -9.71
N ARG A 8 10.35 7.56 -9.03
CA ARG A 8 10.23 7.80 -7.59
C ARG A 8 9.73 6.53 -6.93
N PHE A 9 10.32 6.18 -5.81
CA PHE A 9 9.94 5.00 -5.05
C PHE A 9 9.34 5.38 -3.71
N SER A 10 8.34 4.62 -3.33
CA SER A 10 7.65 4.67 -2.04
C SER A 10 7.54 3.27 -1.48
N ILE A 11 7.41 3.11 -0.18
CA ILE A 11 7.29 1.81 0.51
C ILE A 11 5.93 1.68 1.18
N LEU A 12 5.35 0.48 1.12
CA LEU A 12 4.28 0.03 2.01
C LEU A 12 4.84 -0.98 3.00
N ASP A 13 4.83 -0.65 4.28
CA ASP A 13 5.19 -1.57 5.36
C ASP A 13 3.92 -2.01 6.10
N ARG A 14 3.72 -3.32 6.21
CA ARG A 14 2.60 -3.95 6.92
C ARG A 14 2.99 -4.46 8.30
N GLY A 15 4.26 -4.35 8.67
CA GLY A 15 4.82 -4.94 9.87
C GLY A 15 4.96 -6.45 9.81
N ALA A 16 4.84 -7.06 8.62
CA ALA A 16 4.89 -8.52 8.46
C ALA A 16 6.34 -9.06 8.44
N ALA A 17 7.30 -8.21 8.15
CA ALA A 17 8.72 -8.55 8.13
C ALA A 17 9.44 -7.85 9.28
N GLY A 18 9.62 -8.54 10.38
CA GLY A 18 10.33 -8.00 11.54
C GLY A 18 9.45 -7.67 12.74
N THR A 19 9.91 -6.75 13.57
CA THR A 19 9.22 -6.31 14.79
C THR A 19 8.53 -4.96 14.58
N LEU A 20 7.55 -4.63 15.41
CA LEU A 20 6.91 -3.30 15.37
C LEU A 20 7.91 -2.15 15.60
N ASP A 21 8.91 -2.36 16.44
CA ASP A 21 9.98 -1.38 16.68
C ASP A 21 10.84 -1.15 15.42
N GLY A 22 11.04 -2.19 14.61
CA GLY A 22 11.81 -2.13 13.36
C GLY A 22 11.14 -1.30 12.25
N ILE A 23 9.84 -0.99 12.36
CA ILE A 23 9.12 -0.19 11.34
C ILE A 23 9.72 1.23 11.24
N ALA A 24 10.02 1.87 12.35
CA ALA A 24 10.61 3.20 12.35
C ALA A 24 12.07 3.19 11.82
N GLU A 25 12.83 2.15 12.15
CA GLU A 25 14.19 1.96 11.63
C GLU A 25 14.17 1.73 10.11
N HIS A 26 13.22 0.95 9.61
CA HIS A 26 12.98 0.77 8.17
C HIS A 26 12.65 2.10 7.50
N ALA A 27 11.75 2.89 8.06
CA ALA A 27 11.41 4.21 7.52
C ALA A 27 12.61 5.16 7.49
N GLN A 28 13.46 5.15 8.53
CA GLN A 28 14.71 5.91 8.54
C GLN A 28 15.72 5.43 7.49
N HIS A 29 15.78 4.12 7.24
CA HIS A 29 16.63 3.54 6.21
C HIS A 29 16.21 4.05 4.83
N VAL A 30 14.96 3.88 4.44
CA VAL A 30 14.47 4.30 3.12
C VAL A 30 14.42 5.83 2.97
N GLU A 31 14.28 6.58 4.08
CA GLU A 31 14.46 8.03 4.07
C GLU A 31 15.88 8.44 3.66
N ARG A 32 16.91 7.75 4.17
CA ARG A 32 18.32 8.00 3.78
C ARG A 32 18.56 7.69 2.30
N LEU A 33 17.90 6.68 1.78
CA LEU A 33 17.97 6.30 0.36
C LEU A 33 17.21 7.27 -0.57
N GLY A 34 16.37 8.16 -0.01
CA GLY A 34 15.64 9.15 -0.79
C GLY A 34 14.27 8.68 -1.29
N PHE A 35 13.71 7.64 -0.70
CA PHE A 35 12.32 7.25 -0.97
C PHE A 35 11.37 8.40 -0.67
N ARG A 36 10.29 8.49 -1.48
CA ARG A 36 9.36 9.61 -1.40
C ARG A 36 8.39 9.47 -0.24
N ARG A 37 7.82 8.27 -0.04
CA ARG A 37 6.78 8.01 0.96
C ARG A 37 7.02 6.70 1.69
N PHE A 38 6.58 6.66 2.93
CA PHE A 38 6.47 5.48 3.75
C PHE A 38 5.01 5.31 4.18
N PHE A 39 4.36 4.31 3.64
CA PHE A 39 2.97 4.01 3.92
C PHE A 39 2.81 2.83 4.86
N LEU A 40 1.74 2.84 5.62
CA LEU A 40 1.34 1.81 6.57
C LEU A 40 -0.06 1.31 6.24
N ALA A 41 -0.28 -0.01 6.33
CA ALA A 41 -1.55 -0.63 6.02
C ALA A 41 -2.33 -1.03 7.28
N GLU A 42 -3.65 -1.18 7.15
CA GLU A 42 -4.53 -1.67 8.20
C GLU A 42 -4.87 -3.14 8.00
N HIS A 43 -4.53 -3.98 8.99
CA HIS A 43 -4.88 -5.38 9.02
C HIS A 43 -5.32 -5.79 10.43
N HIS A 44 -6.40 -6.53 10.56
CA HIS A 44 -6.94 -6.93 11.84
C HIS A 44 -6.97 -8.43 12.02
N GLY A 45 -6.39 -8.92 13.14
CA GLY A 45 -6.43 -10.32 13.51
C GLY A 45 -5.71 -11.25 12.55
N VAL A 46 -4.70 -10.76 11.83
CA VAL A 46 -3.85 -11.55 10.93
C VAL A 46 -2.57 -11.92 11.70
N PRO A 47 -2.29 -13.21 11.94
CA PRO A 47 -1.15 -13.62 12.77
C PRO A 47 0.20 -13.11 12.28
N GLY A 48 0.40 -13.04 10.96
CA GLY A 48 1.64 -12.57 10.36
C GLY A 48 1.73 -11.05 10.18
N ILE A 49 0.67 -10.27 10.51
CA ILE A 49 0.62 -8.83 10.25
C ILE A 49 0.07 -8.10 11.49
N PRO A 50 0.93 -7.58 12.38
CA PRO A 50 0.48 -6.98 13.63
C PRO A 50 -0.09 -5.56 13.51
N ALA A 51 -0.10 -4.96 12.34
CA ALA A 51 -0.43 -3.55 12.10
C ALA A 51 -1.94 -3.32 11.94
N GLY A 52 -2.68 -3.21 13.05
CA GLY A 52 -4.13 -2.94 13.04
C GLY A 52 -4.52 -1.45 13.09
N GLN A 53 -3.58 -0.53 13.34
CA GLN A 53 -3.85 0.89 13.53
C GLN A 53 -2.83 1.75 12.75
N PRO A 54 -3.02 1.91 11.43
CA PRO A 54 -2.02 2.55 10.57
C PRO A 54 -1.76 4.02 10.93
N GLY A 55 -2.76 4.76 11.41
CA GLY A 55 -2.57 6.15 11.85
C GLY A 55 -1.69 6.29 13.09
N MET A 56 -1.77 5.36 14.05
CA MET A 56 -0.86 5.34 15.20
C MET A 56 0.57 5.03 14.77
N LEU A 57 0.74 4.08 13.86
CA LEU A 57 2.06 3.76 13.30
C LEU A 57 2.61 4.91 12.47
N ALA A 58 1.75 5.62 11.71
CA ALA A 58 2.16 6.81 10.96
C ALA A 58 2.68 7.91 11.89
N ALA A 59 2.03 8.16 13.03
CA ALA A 59 2.52 9.10 14.05
C ALA A 59 3.88 8.65 14.61
N HIS A 60 4.03 7.35 14.91
CA HIS A 60 5.28 6.77 15.40
C HIS A 60 6.44 6.94 14.43
N VAL A 61 6.21 6.66 13.15
CA VAL A 61 7.20 6.80 12.06
C VAL A 61 7.52 8.27 11.81
N ALA A 62 6.51 9.13 11.73
CA ALA A 62 6.69 10.56 11.47
C ALA A 62 7.51 11.25 12.57
N ALA A 63 7.37 10.81 13.84
CA ALA A 63 8.17 11.31 14.97
C ALA A 63 9.65 10.93 14.89
N ARG A 64 10.02 9.90 14.12
CA ARG A 64 11.38 9.37 14.02
C ARG A 64 12.06 9.64 12.69
N THR A 65 11.35 10.26 11.76
CA THR A 65 11.84 10.65 10.43
C THR A 65 11.75 12.17 10.25
N GLN A 66 12.46 12.74 9.27
CA GLN A 66 12.58 14.19 9.12
C GLN A 66 11.97 14.73 7.81
N ARG A 67 12.07 14.00 6.71
CA ARG A 67 11.75 14.49 5.37
C ARG A 67 10.77 13.60 4.61
N ILE A 68 10.87 12.28 4.77
CA ILE A 68 10.01 11.32 4.09
C ILE A 68 8.54 11.62 4.43
N ARG A 69 7.69 11.58 3.41
CA ARG A 69 6.25 11.67 3.65
C ARG A 69 5.77 10.37 4.26
N VAL A 70 4.90 10.46 5.24
CA VAL A 70 4.39 9.31 5.98
C VAL A 70 2.87 9.26 5.86
N GLY A 71 2.33 8.07 5.76
CA GLY A 71 0.88 7.98 5.64
C GLY A 71 0.33 6.57 5.74
N THR A 72 -0.87 6.42 5.21
CA THR A 72 -1.57 5.15 5.22
C THR A 72 -1.87 4.69 3.79
N ALA A 73 -1.75 3.37 3.55
CA ALA A 73 -2.22 2.76 2.31
C ALA A 73 -2.77 1.35 2.60
N GLY A 74 -3.92 1.37 3.30
CA GLY A 74 -4.78 2.49 3.71
C GLY A 74 -5.53 2.23 4.98
N ILE A 75 -6.18 3.27 5.43
CA ILE A 75 -7.25 3.13 6.42
C ILE A 75 -8.41 2.40 5.76
N MET A 76 -8.87 1.32 6.35
CA MET A 76 -10.08 0.61 5.91
C MET A 76 -11.31 1.39 6.39
N LEU A 77 -11.73 2.40 5.61
CA LEU A 77 -12.69 3.43 6.06
C LEU A 77 -14.01 2.82 6.61
N LEU A 78 -14.45 1.69 6.06
CA LEU A 78 -15.65 0.99 6.52
C LEU A 78 -15.52 0.38 7.94
N ASN A 79 -14.33 0.40 8.54
CA ASN A 79 -14.12 -0.04 9.92
C ASN A 79 -14.30 1.11 10.93
N HIS A 80 -14.34 2.36 10.47
CA HIS A 80 -14.24 3.55 11.30
C HIS A 80 -15.35 4.56 11.00
N PRO A 81 -15.91 5.24 12.01
CA PRO A 81 -16.71 6.43 11.77
C PRO A 81 -15.89 7.51 11.03
N PRO A 82 -16.38 8.09 9.91
CA PRO A 82 -15.64 9.12 9.15
C PRO A 82 -15.19 10.32 10.00
N PHE A 83 -15.96 10.69 11.01
CA PHE A 83 -15.58 11.75 11.96
C PHE A 83 -14.26 11.45 12.68
N LEU A 84 -14.09 10.24 13.21
CA LEU A 84 -12.85 9.84 13.90
C LEU A 84 -11.66 9.80 12.94
N VAL A 85 -11.88 9.39 11.69
CA VAL A 85 -10.84 9.40 10.65
C VAL A 85 -10.43 10.84 10.31
N ALA A 86 -11.40 11.77 10.23
CA ALA A 86 -11.13 13.19 9.99
C ALA A 86 -10.32 13.81 11.14
N GLU A 87 -10.66 13.51 12.40
CA GLU A 87 -9.87 13.95 13.57
C GLU A 87 -8.43 13.41 13.51
N GLN A 88 -8.27 12.13 13.17
CA GLN A 88 -6.96 11.50 13.04
C GLN A 88 -6.10 12.15 11.94
N ILE A 89 -6.70 12.43 10.78
CA ILE A 89 -6.03 13.10 9.65
C ILE A 89 -5.54 14.49 10.07
N ASN A 90 -6.44 15.29 10.63
CA ASN A 90 -6.12 16.65 11.03
C ASN A 90 -5.08 16.70 12.16
N LEU A 91 -5.14 15.76 13.10
CA LEU A 91 -4.16 15.65 14.18
C LEU A 91 -2.76 15.28 13.63
N LEU A 92 -2.69 14.32 12.72
CA LEU A 92 -1.42 13.93 12.08
C LEU A 92 -0.80 15.09 11.31
N GLU A 93 -1.60 15.82 10.51
CA GLU A 93 -1.13 16.96 9.73
C GLU A 93 -0.70 18.13 10.62
N ALA A 94 -1.43 18.38 11.72
CA ALA A 94 -1.05 19.41 12.68
C ALA A 94 0.28 19.11 13.40
N LEU A 95 0.56 17.82 13.68
CA LEU A 95 1.81 17.39 14.30
C LEU A 95 2.98 17.33 13.31
N TYR A 96 2.72 17.02 12.05
CA TYR A 96 3.73 16.80 11.00
C TYR A 96 3.37 17.52 9.70
N PRO A 97 3.31 18.87 9.71
CA PRO A 97 2.79 19.66 8.60
C PRO A 97 3.47 19.37 7.26
N GLY A 98 2.67 19.13 6.23
CA GLY A 98 3.14 18.90 4.85
C GLY A 98 3.78 17.53 4.61
N ARG A 99 3.76 16.63 5.60
CA ARG A 99 4.39 15.31 5.50
C ARG A 99 3.40 14.15 5.48
N ILE A 100 2.11 14.40 5.58
CA ILE A 100 1.10 13.35 5.71
C ILE A 100 0.41 13.09 4.37
N ASP A 101 0.23 11.81 4.03
CA ASP A 101 -0.56 11.31 2.89
C ASP A 101 -1.50 10.21 3.38
N ILE A 102 -2.80 10.31 3.07
CA ILE A 102 -3.78 9.36 3.57
C ILE A 102 -4.40 8.57 2.42
N GLY A 103 -4.18 7.27 2.43
CA GLY A 103 -4.88 6.33 1.56
C GLY A 103 -6.05 5.69 2.29
N LEU A 104 -7.18 5.57 1.58
CA LEU A 104 -8.43 5.01 2.05
C LEU A 104 -8.76 3.74 1.28
N GLY A 105 -9.09 2.66 1.98
CA GLY A 105 -9.47 1.38 1.40
C GLY A 105 -10.93 1.02 1.66
N SER A 106 -11.54 0.28 0.73
CA SER A 106 -12.92 -0.24 0.83
C SER A 106 -13.00 -1.65 1.42
N SER A 107 -11.90 -2.20 1.92
CA SER A 107 -11.87 -3.52 2.52
C SER A 107 -12.61 -3.55 3.85
N VAL A 108 -13.04 -4.74 4.24
CA VAL A 108 -13.68 -5.04 5.53
C VAL A 108 -12.90 -6.16 6.22
N GLY A 109 -13.17 -6.44 7.49
CA GLY A 109 -12.51 -7.52 8.22
C GLY A 109 -12.53 -8.86 7.47
N PHE A 110 -11.40 -9.54 7.39
CA PHE A 110 -11.23 -10.75 6.58
C PHE A 110 -12.11 -11.91 7.04
N THR A 111 -12.20 -12.13 8.35
CA THR A 111 -12.95 -13.25 8.92
C THR A 111 -14.21 -12.78 9.64
N ALA A 112 -15.21 -13.67 9.76
CA ALA A 112 -16.42 -13.35 10.48
C ALA A 112 -16.19 -12.96 11.95
N PRO A 113 -15.29 -13.61 12.72
CA PRO A 113 -14.94 -13.17 14.06
C PRO A 113 -14.35 -11.76 14.11
N VAL A 114 -13.46 -11.41 13.17
CA VAL A 114 -12.87 -10.07 13.07
C VAL A 114 -13.94 -9.03 12.76
N ARG A 115 -14.82 -9.29 11.77
CA ARG A 115 -15.94 -8.39 11.46
C ARG A 115 -16.86 -8.17 12.66
N LYS A 116 -17.17 -9.24 13.40
CA LYS A 116 -17.96 -9.11 14.65
C LYS A 116 -17.25 -8.23 15.68
N ALA A 117 -15.95 -8.39 15.87
CA ALA A 117 -15.16 -7.56 16.80
C ALA A 117 -15.14 -6.07 16.36
N LEU A 118 -15.10 -5.82 15.05
CA LEU A 118 -15.17 -4.48 14.44
C LEU A 118 -16.61 -3.94 14.37
N ARG A 119 -17.61 -4.67 14.86
CA ARG A 119 -19.05 -4.33 14.79
C ARG A 119 -19.56 -4.11 13.37
N GLN A 120 -18.95 -4.81 12.40
CA GLN A 120 -19.34 -4.77 11.01
C GLN A 120 -20.54 -5.68 10.72
N GLY A 121 -21.41 -5.24 9.80
CA GLY A 121 -22.46 -6.03 9.20
C GLY A 121 -21.98 -6.92 8.05
N ASP A 122 -22.92 -7.28 7.15
CA ASP A 122 -22.59 -8.05 5.95
C ASP A 122 -21.67 -7.24 5.01
N PRO A 123 -20.56 -7.81 4.54
CA PRO A 123 -19.68 -7.17 3.56
C PRO A 123 -20.40 -6.76 2.25
N LEU A 124 -21.44 -7.48 1.85
CA LEU A 124 -22.22 -7.15 0.65
C LEU A 124 -23.05 -5.86 0.83
N GLU A 125 -23.46 -5.56 2.06
CA GLU A 125 -24.17 -4.34 2.40
C GLU A 125 -23.24 -3.16 2.71
N LEU A 126 -22.05 -3.44 3.24
CA LEU A 126 -21.08 -2.42 3.64
C LEU A 126 -20.31 -1.84 2.45
N LYS A 127 -19.80 -2.70 1.56
CA LYS A 127 -18.94 -2.25 0.45
C LYS A 127 -19.59 -1.19 -0.46
N PRO A 128 -20.90 -1.24 -0.77
CA PRO A 128 -21.57 -0.18 -1.52
C PRO A 128 -21.61 1.17 -0.80
N GLN A 129 -21.44 1.21 0.52
CA GLN A 129 -21.46 2.45 1.30
C GLN A 129 -20.13 3.22 1.23
N PHE A 130 -19.05 2.61 0.74
CA PHE A 130 -17.72 3.20 0.75
C PHE A 130 -17.66 4.60 0.15
N GLU A 131 -18.31 4.83 -0.97
CA GLU A 131 -18.35 6.14 -1.62
C GLU A 131 -19.02 7.20 -0.73
N ASN A 132 -20.16 6.88 -0.13
CA ASN A 132 -20.84 7.78 0.80
C ASN A 132 -20.00 8.07 2.07
N GLU A 133 -19.26 7.08 2.57
CA GLU A 133 -18.36 7.27 3.72
C GLU A 133 -17.19 8.19 3.37
N VAL A 134 -16.64 8.06 2.15
CA VAL A 134 -15.61 8.99 1.65
C VAL A 134 -16.17 10.41 1.52
N GLU A 135 -17.37 10.58 0.94
CA GLU A 135 -18.01 11.90 0.85
C GLU A 135 -18.26 12.51 2.24
N THR A 136 -18.71 11.70 3.19
CA THR A 136 -18.94 12.13 4.56
C THR A 136 -17.63 12.56 5.23
N LEU A 137 -16.56 11.80 5.05
CA LEU A 137 -15.22 12.18 5.52
C LEU A 137 -14.79 13.53 4.93
N LEU A 138 -14.98 13.75 3.63
CA LEU A 138 -14.63 15.01 2.96
C LEU A 138 -15.46 16.18 3.50
N ARG A 139 -16.75 16.01 3.80
CA ARG A 139 -17.58 17.05 4.43
C ARG A 139 -17.05 17.44 5.81
N TYR A 140 -16.65 16.46 6.64
CA TYR A 140 -16.00 16.74 7.92
C TYR A 140 -14.70 17.53 7.75
N LEU A 141 -13.84 17.13 6.82
CA LEU A 141 -12.56 17.82 6.57
C LEU A 141 -12.73 19.23 6.02
N ARG A 142 -13.85 19.53 5.35
CA ARG A 142 -14.21 20.85 4.83
C ARG A 142 -14.98 21.71 5.82
N GLY A 143 -15.34 21.16 6.99
CA GLY A 143 -16.16 21.88 7.98
C GLY A 143 -17.63 22.09 7.56
N GLU A 144 -18.15 21.21 6.69
CA GLU A 144 -19.53 21.27 6.17
C GLU A 144 -20.52 20.50 7.05
N GLU A 145 -20.05 19.84 8.12
CA GLU A 145 -20.88 19.09 9.04
C GLU A 145 -21.18 19.87 10.33
N ALA A 146 -22.24 19.47 11.03
CA ALA A 146 -22.66 20.14 12.27
C ALA A 146 -21.63 20.08 13.42
N VAL A 147 -20.76 19.06 13.40
CA VAL A 147 -19.68 18.90 14.36
C VAL A 147 -18.37 19.26 13.70
N THR A 148 -17.64 20.24 14.30
CA THR A 148 -16.34 20.66 13.79
C THR A 148 -15.24 19.71 14.23
N VAL A 149 -14.44 19.24 13.28
CA VAL A 149 -13.24 18.43 13.52
C VAL A 149 -12.15 19.31 14.17
N ARG A 150 -11.49 18.81 15.20
CA ARG A 150 -10.39 19.52 15.89
C ARG A 150 -9.14 18.65 15.95
N PRO A 151 -7.91 19.20 15.70
CA PRO A 151 -7.68 20.57 15.22
C PRO A 151 -8.27 20.79 13.82
N GLU A 152 -8.54 22.04 13.47
CA GLU A 152 -8.91 22.40 12.09
C GLU A 152 -7.65 22.42 11.23
N TYR A 153 -7.66 21.65 10.17
CA TYR A 153 -6.59 21.62 9.19
C TYR A 153 -7.15 21.33 7.80
N ALA A 154 -6.48 21.79 6.76
CA ALA A 154 -6.91 21.55 5.39
C ALA A 154 -5.71 21.25 4.48
N GLY A 155 -5.94 20.48 3.43
CA GLY A 155 -4.96 20.28 2.37
C GLY A 155 -4.11 18.98 2.47
N THR A 156 -4.42 18.09 3.40
CA THR A 156 -3.78 16.75 3.40
C THR A 156 -4.14 15.98 2.13
N PRO A 157 -3.17 15.49 1.35
CA PRO A 157 -3.44 14.69 0.16
C PRO A 157 -4.15 13.38 0.53
N LEU A 158 -5.27 13.11 -0.15
CA LEU A 158 -6.04 11.89 0.03
C LEU A 158 -5.99 11.03 -1.22
N TYR A 159 -5.90 9.73 -1.02
CA TYR A 159 -5.84 8.72 -2.08
C TYR A 159 -6.87 7.63 -1.82
N ILE A 160 -7.43 7.08 -2.89
CA ILE A 160 -8.21 5.84 -2.83
C ILE A 160 -7.31 4.67 -3.25
N LEU A 161 -7.26 3.62 -2.44
CA LEU A 161 -6.68 2.35 -2.84
C LEU A 161 -7.64 1.70 -3.83
N ALA A 162 -7.26 1.68 -5.09
CA ALA A 162 -8.18 1.35 -6.16
C ALA A 162 -7.71 0.16 -7.00
N GLY A 163 -8.60 -0.85 -7.11
CA GLY A 163 -8.70 -1.63 -8.32
C GLY A 163 -9.57 -0.89 -9.34
N PHE A 164 -9.99 -1.57 -10.39
CA PHE A 164 -10.71 -0.95 -11.50
C PHE A 164 -12.00 -0.18 -11.12
N ARG A 165 -12.72 -0.63 -10.08
CA ARG A 165 -14.06 -0.06 -9.74
C ARG A 165 -13.98 1.25 -8.95
N SER A 166 -12.98 1.42 -8.10
CA SER A 166 -12.93 2.56 -7.16
C SER A 166 -12.28 3.81 -7.76
N VAL A 167 -11.68 3.71 -8.94
CA VAL A 167 -11.00 4.87 -9.58
C VAL A 167 -11.97 5.98 -9.97
N THR A 168 -13.23 5.65 -10.32
CA THR A 168 -14.25 6.63 -10.68
C THR A 168 -14.69 7.45 -9.46
N VAL A 169 -14.72 6.82 -8.28
CA VAL A 169 -14.99 7.52 -7.01
C VAL A 169 -13.90 8.55 -6.74
N ALA A 170 -12.63 8.13 -6.83
CA ALA A 170 -11.50 9.03 -6.63
C ALA A 170 -11.52 10.20 -7.63
N ALA A 171 -11.70 9.90 -8.92
CA ALA A 171 -11.73 10.91 -9.98
C ALA A 171 -12.83 11.97 -9.75
N ARG A 172 -14.05 11.52 -9.45
CA ARG A 172 -15.21 12.39 -9.19
C ARG A 172 -15.02 13.28 -7.96
N LEU A 173 -14.36 12.76 -6.93
CA LEU A 173 -14.15 13.47 -5.66
C LEU A 173 -12.84 14.29 -5.63
N GLY A 174 -12.06 14.31 -6.71
CA GLY A 174 -10.78 15.03 -6.78
C GLY A 174 -9.67 14.42 -5.93
N LEU A 175 -9.74 13.10 -5.65
CA LEU A 175 -8.77 12.36 -4.84
C LEU A 175 -7.75 11.65 -5.74
N GLY A 176 -6.52 11.45 -5.22
CA GLY A 176 -5.52 10.61 -5.88
C GLY A 176 -5.88 9.13 -5.85
N VAL A 177 -5.12 8.32 -6.57
CA VAL A 177 -5.29 6.86 -6.56
C VAL A 177 -3.96 6.15 -6.33
N ILE A 178 -4.01 5.09 -5.54
CA ILE A 178 -2.96 4.08 -5.45
C ILE A 178 -3.53 2.84 -6.13
N LEU A 179 -3.02 2.54 -7.32
CA LEU A 179 -3.50 1.42 -8.13
C LEU A 179 -2.80 0.12 -7.70
N GLY A 180 -3.58 -0.94 -7.55
CA GLY A 180 -3.08 -2.28 -7.23
C GLY A 180 -3.60 -3.34 -8.19
N GLY A 181 -3.04 -4.54 -8.09
CA GLY A 181 -3.35 -5.68 -8.96
C GLY A 181 -2.49 -5.73 -10.22
N PRO A 182 -2.79 -6.65 -11.17
CA PRO A 182 -2.02 -6.82 -12.40
C PRO A 182 -1.89 -5.52 -13.21
N VAL A 183 -0.73 -5.32 -13.85
CA VAL A 183 -0.40 -4.09 -14.59
C VAL A 183 -1.43 -3.76 -15.66
N GLU A 184 -1.97 -4.77 -16.35
CA GLU A 184 -3.02 -4.60 -17.39
C GLU A 184 -4.31 -4.02 -16.82
N MET A 185 -4.64 -4.37 -15.57
CA MET A 185 -5.80 -3.80 -14.86
C MET A 185 -5.51 -2.39 -14.38
N GLN A 186 -4.30 -2.14 -13.90
CA GLN A 186 -3.86 -0.80 -13.52
C GLN A 186 -3.87 0.15 -14.73
N GLU A 187 -3.46 -0.31 -15.92
CA GLU A 187 -3.49 0.49 -17.16
C GLU A 187 -4.92 0.94 -17.51
N LYS A 188 -5.88 -0.01 -17.45
CA LYS A 188 -7.30 0.30 -17.67
C LYS A 188 -7.84 1.29 -16.64
N ALA A 189 -7.48 1.07 -15.36
CA ALA A 189 -7.87 1.93 -14.25
C ALA A 189 -7.28 3.34 -14.38
N ALA A 190 -5.99 3.45 -14.73
CA ALA A 190 -5.30 4.72 -14.93
C ALA A 190 -5.92 5.56 -16.07
N ARG A 191 -6.31 4.89 -17.16
CA ARG A 191 -7.03 5.54 -18.28
C ARG A 191 -8.37 6.08 -17.81
N LEU A 192 -9.19 5.22 -17.19
CA LEU A 192 -10.51 5.59 -16.68
C LEU A 192 -10.44 6.73 -15.65
N TYR A 193 -9.43 6.70 -14.77
CA TYR A 193 -9.21 7.78 -13.81
C TYR A 193 -8.97 9.12 -14.51
N ARG A 194 -8.05 9.17 -15.49
CA ARG A 194 -7.70 10.42 -16.21
C ARG A 194 -8.85 10.99 -17.04
N GLU A 195 -9.71 10.14 -17.55
CA GLU A 195 -10.91 10.58 -18.30
C GLU A 195 -11.88 11.40 -17.42
N HIS A 196 -11.84 11.23 -16.10
CA HIS A 196 -12.81 11.82 -15.17
C HIS A 196 -12.16 12.65 -14.04
N ALA A 197 -10.83 12.59 -13.89
CA ALA A 197 -10.14 13.28 -12.79
C ALA A 197 -10.15 14.80 -12.97
N LEU A 198 -10.23 15.52 -11.86
CA LEU A 198 -10.05 16.96 -11.81
C LEU A 198 -8.59 17.34 -12.12
N ALA A 199 -8.36 18.55 -12.65
CA ALA A 199 -7.05 18.97 -13.12
C ALA A 199 -5.98 19.07 -12.01
N ASP A 200 -6.40 19.31 -10.78
CA ASP A 200 -5.56 19.43 -9.59
C ASP A 200 -5.56 18.18 -8.69
N ALA A 201 -6.15 17.09 -9.16
CA ALA A 201 -6.14 15.82 -8.43
C ALA A 201 -4.70 15.32 -8.20
N PRO A 202 -4.42 14.70 -7.03
CA PRO A 202 -3.13 14.10 -6.75
C PRO A 202 -2.72 13.06 -7.81
N PRO A 203 -1.41 12.82 -8.01
CA PRO A 203 -0.94 11.89 -9.04
C PRO A 203 -1.36 10.44 -8.76
N ILE A 204 -1.37 9.64 -9.82
CA ILE A 204 -1.52 8.19 -9.72
C ILE A 204 -0.22 7.61 -9.17
N ILE A 205 -0.34 6.68 -8.21
CA ILE A 205 0.76 5.85 -7.69
C ILE A 205 0.49 4.40 -8.13
N SER A 206 1.46 3.74 -8.75
CA SER A 206 1.37 2.32 -9.10
C SER A 206 1.94 1.46 -7.98
N SER A 207 1.16 0.55 -7.44
CA SER A 207 1.57 -0.37 -6.37
C SER A 207 1.94 -1.71 -6.98
N LEU A 208 3.17 -2.16 -6.74
CA LEU A 208 3.75 -3.40 -7.28
C LEU A 208 4.63 -4.07 -6.21
N ASN A 209 4.67 -5.39 -6.20
CA ASN A 209 5.74 -6.09 -5.52
C ASN A 209 7.01 -5.97 -6.37
N ILE A 210 8.04 -5.40 -5.81
CA ILE A 210 9.31 -5.15 -6.53
C ILE A 210 10.45 -5.69 -5.68
N ALA A 211 11.33 -6.50 -6.27
CA ALA A 211 12.57 -6.95 -5.66
C ALA A 211 13.74 -6.85 -6.64
N VAL A 212 14.84 -6.31 -6.17
CA VAL A 212 16.10 -6.20 -6.93
C VAL A 212 17.20 -6.95 -6.21
N ALA A 213 17.98 -7.76 -6.94
CA ALA A 213 19.14 -8.46 -6.40
C ALA A 213 20.23 -8.61 -7.46
N ASP A 214 21.36 -9.19 -7.08
CA ASP A 214 22.48 -9.43 -8.01
C ASP A 214 22.12 -10.43 -9.12
N THR A 215 21.17 -11.33 -8.86
CA THR A 215 20.59 -12.26 -9.83
C THR A 215 19.08 -12.30 -9.75
N ALA A 216 18.42 -12.66 -10.86
CA ALA A 216 16.96 -12.80 -10.92
C ALA A 216 16.43 -13.84 -9.92
N ASP A 217 17.13 -14.98 -9.74
CA ASP A 217 16.74 -16.01 -8.79
C ASP A 217 16.75 -15.49 -7.35
N GLN A 218 17.77 -14.73 -6.96
CA GLN A 218 17.82 -14.11 -5.63
C GLN A 218 16.68 -13.11 -5.43
N ALA A 219 16.38 -12.29 -6.44
CA ALA A 219 15.27 -11.34 -6.37
C ALA A 219 13.92 -12.06 -6.24
N ARG A 220 13.71 -13.14 -7.01
CA ARG A 220 12.53 -14.01 -6.91
C ARG A 220 12.36 -14.58 -5.50
N ASP A 221 13.45 -15.07 -4.90
CA ASP A 221 13.44 -15.66 -3.57
C ASP A 221 13.06 -14.65 -2.46
N LEU A 222 13.24 -13.35 -2.68
CA LEU A 222 12.75 -12.32 -1.76
C LEU A 222 11.22 -12.20 -1.75
N LEU A 223 10.55 -12.39 -2.90
CA LEU A 223 9.09 -12.28 -3.04
C LEU A 223 8.35 -13.61 -2.87
N LEU A 224 9.04 -14.75 -3.05
CA LEU A 224 8.47 -16.08 -2.92
C LEU A 224 7.74 -16.33 -1.59
N PRO A 225 8.23 -15.87 -0.41
CA PRO A 225 7.59 -16.09 0.88
C PRO A 225 6.15 -15.60 0.96
N GLU A 226 5.86 -14.42 0.43
CA GLU A 226 4.51 -13.88 0.47
C GLU A 226 3.56 -14.62 -0.47
N SER A 227 4.01 -14.96 -1.69
CA SER A 227 3.24 -15.73 -2.64
C SER A 227 2.94 -17.14 -2.11
N TYR A 228 3.93 -17.78 -1.47
CA TYR A 228 3.74 -19.05 -0.77
C TYR A 228 2.69 -18.93 0.34
N ALA A 229 2.82 -17.95 1.24
CA ALA A 229 1.89 -17.77 2.35
C ALA A 229 0.46 -17.48 1.87
N LYS A 230 0.28 -16.69 0.81
CA LYS A 230 -1.03 -16.43 0.17
C LYS A 230 -1.68 -17.73 -0.34
N VAL A 231 -0.91 -18.59 -1.02
CA VAL A 231 -1.42 -19.87 -1.55
C VAL A 231 -1.75 -20.83 -0.42
N MET A 232 -0.89 -20.93 0.60
CA MET A 232 -1.15 -21.79 1.75
C MET A 232 -2.37 -21.33 2.55
N ALA A 233 -2.57 -20.02 2.70
CA ALA A 233 -3.73 -19.46 3.38
C ALA A 233 -5.08 -19.83 2.74
N GLN A 234 -5.11 -20.14 1.44
CA GLN A 234 -6.34 -20.60 0.76
C GLN A 234 -6.79 -21.99 1.26
N SER A 235 -5.85 -22.82 1.71
CA SER A 235 -6.15 -24.16 2.25
C SER A 235 -6.28 -24.17 3.76
N THR A 236 -5.53 -23.33 4.48
CA THR A 236 -5.52 -23.27 5.95
C THR A 236 -6.54 -22.28 6.52
N GLY A 237 -6.98 -21.31 5.72
CA GLY A 237 -7.82 -20.19 6.16
C GLY A 237 -7.07 -19.12 6.97
N GLU A 238 -5.76 -19.23 7.12
CA GLU A 238 -4.94 -18.36 7.95
C GLU A 238 -3.66 -17.93 7.22
N PHE A 239 -3.38 -16.62 7.23
CA PHE A 239 -2.11 -16.08 6.73
C PHE A 239 -1.07 -16.14 7.85
N ALA A 240 -0.19 -17.12 7.75
CA ALA A 240 0.86 -17.36 8.74
C ALA A 240 1.99 -16.32 8.63
N PRO A 241 2.79 -16.13 9.71
CA PRO A 241 4.01 -15.34 9.66
C PRO A 241 4.94 -15.79 8.53
N LEU A 242 5.51 -14.82 7.82
CA LEU A 242 6.41 -15.10 6.70
C LEU A 242 7.74 -15.67 7.20
N ARG A 243 8.30 -16.60 6.40
CA ARG A 243 9.63 -17.19 6.61
C ARG A 243 10.46 -17.03 5.35
N PRO A 244 11.80 -16.82 5.46
CA PRO A 244 12.67 -16.74 4.30
C PRO A 244 12.52 -17.93 3.35
N ALA A 245 12.76 -17.74 2.06
CA ALA A 245 12.57 -18.75 1.01
C ALA A 245 13.24 -20.09 1.34
N ARG A 246 14.45 -20.06 1.91
CA ARG A 246 15.22 -21.24 2.32
C ARG A 246 14.57 -22.10 3.42
N GLU A 247 13.55 -21.58 4.09
CA GLU A 247 12.82 -22.25 5.18
C GLU A 247 11.44 -22.75 4.74
N LEU A 248 11.09 -22.58 3.46
CA LEU A 248 9.80 -22.99 2.93
C LEU A 248 9.87 -24.45 2.48
N ASP A 249 8.80 -25.20 2.73
CA ASP A 249 8.63 -26.56 2.20
C ASP A 249 8.06 -26.50 0.78
N LEU A 250 8.95 -26.40 -0.20
CA LEU A 250 8.57 -26.35 -1.62
C LEU A 250 8.36 -27.76 -2.21
N GLU A 251 8.99 -28.79 -1.64
CA GLU A 251 8.86 -30.19 -2.11
C GLU A 251 7.48 -30.79 -1.77
N GLY A 252 6.89 -30.35 -0.66
CA GLY A 252 5.55 -30.78 -0.22
C GLY A 252 4.39 -30.12 -0.99
N LEU A 253 4.64 -29.20 -1.92
CA LEU A 253 3.60 -28.52 -2.69
C LEU A 253 2.96 -29.44 -3.74
N THR A 254 1.63 -29.35 -3.86
CA THR A 254 0.93 -29.91 -5.02
C THR A 254 1.23 -29.11 -6.28
N SER A 255 1.10 -29.75 -7.46
CA SER A 255 1.27 -29.04 -8.74
C SER A 255 0.34 -27.82 -8.89
N GLN A 256 -0.86 -27.87 -8.30
CA GLN A 256 -1.78 -26.73 -8.32
C GLN A 256 -1.29 -25.57 -7.44
N GLN A 257 -0.73 -25.87 -6.26
CA GLN A 257 -0.15 -24.85 -5.38
C GLN A 257 1.07 -24.19 -6.02
N GLN A 258 1.96 -25.02 -6.61
CA GLN A 258 3.12 -24.52 -7.34
C GLN A 258 2.69 -23.59 -8.48
N HIS A 259 1.75 -24.00 -9.31
CA HIS A 259 1.24 -23.17 -10.40
C HIS A 259 0.67 -21.82 -9.92
N ARG A 260 -0.07 -21.81 -8.80
CA ARG A 260 -0.60 -20.56 -8.22
C ARG A 260 0.48 -19.63 -7.65
N ILE A 261 1.56 -20.20 -7.10
CA ILE A 261 2.72 -19.42 -6.65
C ILE A 261 3.40 -18.78 -7.86
N ASP A 262 3.64 -19.54 -8.92
CA ASP A 262 4.28 -19.04 -10.13
C ASP A 262 3.39 -18.00 -10.84
N GLU A 263 2.08 -18.18 -10.87
CA GLU A 263 1.11 -17.19 -11.37
C GLU A 263 1.16 -15.90 -10.52
N SER A 264 1.21 -16.01 -9.19
CA SER A 264 1.35 -14.85 -8.31
C SER A 264 2.62 -14.07 -8.61
N LEU A 265 3.77 -14.75 -8.69
CA LEU A 265 5.07 -14.15 -8.97
C LEU A 265 5.18 -13.57 -10.38
N SER A 266 4.39 -14.07 -11.35
CA SER A 266 4.37 -13.52 -12.71
C SER A 266 3.76 -12.11 -12.81
N HIS A 267 3.10 -11.66 -11.76
CA HIS A 267 2.57 -10.30 -11.66
C HIS A 267 3.48 -9.33 -10.89
N ASP A 268 4.56 -9.87 -10.31
CA ASP A 268 5.55 -9.13 -9.53
C ASP A 268 6.72 -8.72 -10.44
N VAL A 269 7.44 -7.67 -10.09
CA VAL A 269 8.62 -7.17 -10.80
C VAL A 269 9.87 -7.56 -10.02
N TRP A 270 10.69 -8.41 -10.57
CA TRP A 270 11.90 -8.90 -9.90
C TRP A 270 13.03 -9.21 -10.89
N GLY A 271 14.25 -9.00 -10.45
CA GLY A 271 15.44 -9.22 -11.27
C GLY A 271 16.63 -8.41 -10.83
N THR A 272 17.58 -8.23 -11.73
CA THR A 272 18.71 -7.31 -11.57
C THR A 272 18.27 -5.85 -11.74
N VAL A 273 19.11 -4.88 -11.34
CA VAL A 273 18.87 -3.43 -11.51
C VAL A 273 18.47 -3.10 -12.97
N GLY A 274 19.17 -3.70 -13.93
CA GLY A 274 18.91 -3.45 -15.36
C GLY A 274 17.55 -3.96 -15.82
N GLU A 275 17.21 -5.21 -15.48
CA GLU A 275 15.94 -5.86 -15.85
C GLU A 275 14.75 -5.14 -15.20
N VAL A 276 14.79 -4.93 -13.89
CA VAL A 276 13.73 -4.23 -13.16
C VAL A 276 13.58 -2.80 -13.66
N GLY A 277 14.69 -2.09 -13.91
CA GLY A 277 14.67 -0.73 -14.44
C GLY A 277 14.04 -0.63 -15.83
N GLU A 278 14.29 -1.58 -16.72
CA GLU A 278 13.66 -1.63 -18.05
C GLU A 278 12.16 -1.89 -17.92
N GLU A 279 11.76 -2.85 -17.10
CA GLU A 279 10.37 -3.21 -16.88
C GLU A 279 9.57 -2.04 -16.27
N LEU A 280 10.10 -1.41 -15.20
CA LEU A 280 9.43 -0.27 -14.56
C LEU A 280 9.31 0.94 -15.49
N ARG A 281 10.31 1.21 -16.35
CA ARG A 281 10.20 2.25 -17.39
C ARG A 281 9.09 1.93 -18.39
N GLY A 282 8.96 0.66 -18.78
CA GLY A 282 7.87 0.17 -19.62
C GLY A 282 6.50 0.36 -18.97
N ILE A 283 6.35 -0.07 -17.73
CA ILE A 283 5.12 0.08 -16.93
C ILE A 283 4.80 1.57 -16.73
N GLY A 284 5.76 2.38 -16.30
CA GLY A 284 5.58 3.81 -16.09
C GLY A 284 5.08 4.54 -17.36
N LYS A 285 5.61 4.18 -18.53
CA LYS A 285 5.16 4.72 -19.82
C LYS A 285 3.72 4.29 -20.17
N ARG A 286 3.37 3.01 -19.93
CA ARG A 286 2.01 2.46 -20.19
C ARG A 286 0.98 3.11 -19.27
N LEU A 287 1.30 3.23 -18.00
CA LEU A 287 0.42 3.82 -16.99
C LEU A 287 0.47 5.36 -16.96
N GLY A 288 1.51 5.98 -17.53
CA GLY A 288 1.76 7.41 -17.41
C GLY A 288 2.05 7.83 -15.97
N VAL A 289 2.82 7.04 -15.24
CA VAL A 289 3.20 7.28 -13.84
C VAL A 289 4.72 7.31 -13.70
N ASP A 290 5.19 8.03 -12.69
CA ASP A 290 6.60 8.11 -12.33
C ASP A 290 6.86 7.69 -10.86
N GLU A 291 5.82 7.29 -10.15
CA GLU A 291 5.93 6.84 -8.76
C GLU A 291 5.41 5.42 -8.59
N PHE A 292 6.28 4.57 -8.02
CA PHE A 292 6.00 3.17 -7.70
C PHE A 292 5.98 2.97 -6.19
N LEU A 293 4.87 2.45 -5.68
CA LEU A 293 4.75 2.00 -4.31
C LEU A 293 5.16 0.53 -4.24
N ILE A 294 6.32 0.29 -3.66
CA ILE A 294 6.83 -1.06 -3.45
C ILE A 294 6.03 -1.70 -2.32
N THR A 295 5.41 -2.82 -2.66
CA THR A 295 4.66 -3.66 -1.73
C THR A 295 5.27 -5.02 -1.62
N GLY A 296 5.11 -5.96 -1.04
CA GLY A 296 5.80 -7.26 -1.01
C GLY A 296 6.66 -7.35 0.24
N ASP A 297 6.16 -8.09 1.21
CA ASP A 297 6.88 -8.28 2.46
C ASP A 297 8.00 -9.31 2.27
N MET A 298 9.22 -8.90 2.59
CA MET A 298 10.42 -9.72 2.50
C MET A 298 10.92 -10.05 3.90
N PRO A 299 10.73 -11.30 4.38
CA PRO A 299 11.17 -11.71 5.73
C PRO A 299 12.71 -11.84 5.84
N ASP A 300 13.43 -11.93 4.73
CA ASP A 300 14.87 -11.75 4.71
C ASP A 300 15.21 -10.26 4.79
N LEU A 301 15.41 -9.75 6.01
CA LEU A 301 15.65 -8.33 6.25
C LEU A 301 16.94 -7.82 5.61
N ALA A 302 17.97 -8.63 5.52
CA ALA A 302 19.22 -8.26 4.85
C ALA A 302 19.03 -8.15 3.34
N GLY A 303 18.35 -9.13 2.75
CA GLY A 303 17.98 -9.11 1.34
C GLY A 303 17.06 -7.96 0.99
N ARG A 304 16.06 -7.65 1.84
CA ARG A 304 15.19 -6.47 1.69
C ARG A 304 16.00 -5.17 1.66
N THR A 305 16.85 -4.96 2.67
CA THR A 305 17.69 -3.76 2.76
C THR A 305 18.54 -3.59 1.50
N ARG A 306 19.17 -4.69 1.04
CA ARG A 306 19.97 -4.66 -0.18
C ARG A 306 19.15 -4.37 -1.43
N SER A 307 17.96 -4.95 -1.54
CA SER A 307 17.02 -4.69 -2.64
C SER A 307 16.60 -3.22 -2.69
N GLU A 308 16.31 -2.60 -1.54
CA GLU A 308 15.97 -1.18 -1.43
C GLU A 308 17.13 -0.26 -1.82
N GLU A 309 18.37 -0.62 -1.46
CA GLU A 309 19.58 0.09 -1.92
C GLU A 309 19.76 0.02 -3.44
N MET A 310 19.49 -1.16 -4.04
CA MET A 310 19.68 -1.36 -5.48
C MET A 310 18.54 -0.71 -6.29
N VAL A 311 17.32 -0.64 -5.77
CA VAL A 311 16.18 -0.04 -6.48
C VAL A 311 16.37 1.45 -6.74
N VAL A 312 17.08 2.17 -5.88
CA VAL A 312 17.34 3.61 -6.07
C VAL A 312 18.44 3.90 -7.09
N GLU A 313 19.13 2.87 -7.59
CA GLU A 313 20.09 2.97 -8.69
C GLU A 313 19.40 3.00 -10.07
N ILE A 314 18.08 2.67 -10.14
CA ILE A 314 17.26 2.64 -11.35
C ILE A 314 16.91 4.06 -11.82
#